data_5f34b21664281c92777ef5ea54297a51
#
_entry.id   5f34b21664281c92777ef5ea54297a51
#
_cell.length_a   1.000
_cell.length_b   1.000
_cell.length_c   1.000
_cell.angle_alpha   90.00
_cell.angle_beta   90.00
_cell.angle_gamma   90.00
#
_symmetry.space_group_name_H-M   'P 1'
#
loop_
_entity.id
_entity.type
_entity.pdbx_description
1 polymer ?
#
loop_
_entity_poly.entity_id
_entity_poly.type
_entity_poly.pdbx_seq_one_letter_code
_entity_poly.pdbx_strand_id
1 'polypeptide(L)'
;MKKYLKIIIPLILICITGLVIYHFVSKVKLNSSYVNGNTAGNLYNAGLFCESDGEVFFSNTNDNGRLYAMNIEGNNIHKLSNDTAMYINADKNYVYYVRNNNQKITSQTFFSYDRNSLCRIKRNGHGSTVLDPDPCIYASLIGNYIYYLHYD
;
A
#
# COMPACT_ATOMS: atom_id res chain seq x y z
N MET A 1 -0.06 14.85 -49.29
CA MET A 1 -0.28 15.54 -48.02
C MET A 1 -1.64 15.22 -47.36
N LYS A 2 -2.80 15.42 -47.98
CA LYS A 2 -4.13 15.18 -47.39
C LYS A 2 -4.41 13.74 -46.91
N LYS A 3 -3.76 12.71 -47.55
CA LYS A 3 -3.95 11.30 -47.16
C LYS A 3 -3.26 10.96 -45.83
N TYR A 4 -2.09 11.51 -45.56
CA TYR A 4 -1.39 11.28 -44.27
C TYR A 4 -2.03 12.04 -43.12
N LEU A 5 -2.61 13.19 -43.37
CA LEU A 5 -3.35 13.98 -42.36
C LEU A 5 -4.53 13.20 -41.78
N LYS A 6 -5.24 12.42 -42.63
CA LYS A 6 -6.37 11.55 -42.19
C LYS A 6 -5.95 10.40 -41.25
N ILE A 7 -4.66 10.03 -41.27
CA ILE A 7 -4.11 8.98 -40.37
C ILE A 7 -3.49 9.62 -39.12
N ILE A 8 -2.75 10.72 -39.32
CA ILE A 8 -2.00 11.39 -38.23
C ILE A 8 -2.96 12.02 -37.20
N ILE A 9 -4.05 12.66 -37.63
CA ILE A 9 -5.00 13.28 -36.70
C ILE A 9 -5.64 12.28 -35.72
N PRO A 10 -6.22 11.14 -36.17
CA PRO A 10 -6.77 10.16 -35.19
C PRO A 10 -5.69 9.55 -34.30
N LEU A 11 -4.46 9.36 -34.78
CA LEU A 11 -3.36 8.85 -33.97
C LEU A 11 -2.98 9.82 -32.83
N ILE A 12 -2.92 11.12 -33.14
CA ILE A 12 -2.68 12.17 -32.13
C ILE A 12 -3.83 12.21 -31.12
N LEU A 13 -5.07 12.10 -31.57
CA LEU A 13 -6.25 12.07 -30.69
C LEU A 13 -6.22 10.86 -29.73
N ILE A 14 -5.83 9.68 -30.22
CA ILE A 14 -5.67 8.48 -29.38
C ILE A 14 -4.56 8.68 -28.34
N CYS A 15 -3.43 9.25 -28.73
CA CYS A 15 -2.35 9.56 -27.80
C CYS A 15 -2.78 10.57 -26.73
N ILE A 16 -3.46 11.63 -27.09
CA ILE A 16 -3.94 12.66 -26.15
C ILE A 16 -4.98 12.05 -25.19
N THR A 17 -5.94 11.28 -25.69
CA THR A 17 -6.91 10.57 -24.84
C THR A 17 -6.24 9.59 -23.90
N GLY A 18 -5.25 8.84 -24.35
CA GLY A 18 -4.45 7.95 -23.52
C GLY A 18 -3.72 8.67 -22.40
N LEU A 19 -3.08 9.81 -22.68
CA LEU A 19 -2.40 10.64 -21.70
C LEU A 19 -3.37 11.24 -20.66
N VAL A 20 -4.54 11.70 -21.11
CA VAL A 20 -5.59 12.23 -20.22
C VAL A 20 -6.10 11.13 -19.29
N ILE A 21 -6.42 9.96 -19.82
CA ILE A 21 -6.88 8.82 -19.02
C ILE A 21 -5.78 8.41 -18.02
N TYR A 22 -4.53 8.30 -18.45
CA TYR A 22 -3.40 8.00 -17.59
C TYR A 22 -3.26 9.01 -16.45
N HIS A 23 -3.38 10.31 -16.74
CA HIS A 23 -3.29 11.37 -15.73
C HIS A 23 -4.39 11.25 -14.66
N PHE A 24 -5.63 10.93 -15.03
CA PHE A 24 -6.72 10.75 -14.07
C PHE A 24 -6.62 9.46 -13.27
N VAL A 25 -6.19 8.37 -13.90
CA VAL A 25 -6.09 7.04 -13.25
C VAL A 25 -4.89 6.97 -12.30
N SER A 26 -3.80 7.70 -12.60
CA SER A 26 -2.58 7.70 -11.77
C SER A 26 -2.66 8.58 -10.53
N LYS A 27 -3.67 9.45 -10.40
CA LYS A 27 -3.82 10.31 -9.22
C LYS A 27 -4.08 9.50 -7.97
N VAL A 28 -3.34 9.83 -6.90
CA VAL A 28 -3.61 9.31 -5.55
C VAL A 28 -4.96 9.87 -5.09
N LYS A 29 -5.85 8.98 -4.65
CA LYS A 29 -7.14 9.38 -4.08
C LYS A 29 -6.93 9.76 -2.62
N LEU A 30 -7.19 11.02 -2.31
CA LEU A 30 -7.17 11.53 -0.94
C LEU A 30 -8.51 11.30 -0.25
N ASN A 31 -8.48 11.20 1.08
CA ASN A 31 -9.68 11.12 1.90
C ASN A 31 -10.37 12.50 1.95
N SER A 32 -11.68 12.51 1.81
CA SER A 32 -12.50 13.74 1.90
C SER A 32 -12.84 14.12 3.34
N SER A 33 -12.64 13.21 4.29
CA SER A 33 -12.89 13.39 5.72
C SER A 33 -11.70 12.89 6.53
N TYR A 34 -11.69 13.21 7.82
CA TYR A 34 -10.69 12.69 8.75
C TYR A 34 -10.78 11.16 8.82
N VAL A 35 -9.63 10.51 8.69
CA VAL A 35 -9.48 9.05 8.78
C VAL A 35 -8.42 8.75 9.82
N ASN A 36 -8.69 7.77 10.67
CA ASN A 36 -7.68 7.11 11.51
C ASN A 36 -7.46 5.71 10.94
N GLY A 37 -6.30 5.48 10.35
CA GLY A 37 -6.02 4.26 9.58
C GLY A 37 -5.92 2.99 10.42
N ASN A 38 -5.65 3.11 11.72
CA ASN A 38 -5.67 2.01 12.68
C ASN A 38 -5.75 2.56 14.11
N THR A 39 -6.13 1.72 15.07
CA THR A 39 -6.17 2.10 16.48
C THR A 39 -4.76 2.16 17.09
N ALA A 40 -4.58 3.03 18.08
CA ALA A 40 -3.30 3.14 18.80
C ALA A 40 -2.91 1.81 19.47
N GLY A 41 -3.89 1.05 20.00
CA GLY A 41 -3.65 -0.24 20.61
C GLY A 41 -3.12 -1.28 19.64
N ASN A 42 -3.67 -1.34 18.43
CA ASN A 42 -3.16 -2.23 17.38
C ASN A 42 -1.76 -1.82 16.92
N LEU A 43 -1.53 -0.53 16.72
CA LEU A 43 -0.21 -0.02 16.30
C LEU A 43 0.85 -0.25 17.36
N TYR A 44 0.51 -0.14 18.65
CA TYR A 44 1.40 -0.49 19.75
C TYR A 44 1.81 -1.98 19.73
N ASN A 45 0.92 -2.86 19.27
CA ASN A 45 1.17 -4.29 19.06
C ASN A 45 1.66 -4.62 17.64
N ALA A 46 2.51 -3.78 17.07
CA ALA A 46 3.08 -3.90 15.73
C ALA A 46 2.08 -3.78 14.57
N GLY A 47 0.82 -3.40 14.82
CA GLY A 47 -0.18 -3.19 13.79
C GLY A 47 -0.39 -4.38 12.86
N LEU A 48 -0.48 -5.58 13.43
CA LEU A 48 -0.57 -6.83 12.64
C LEU A 48 -1.93 -7.03 11.97
N PHE A 49 -2.91 -6.22 12.31
CA PHE A 49 -4.21 -6.18 11.64
C PHE A 49 -4.82 -4.77 11.71
N CYS A 50 -5.76 -4.52 10.82
CA CYS A 50 -6.50 -3.26 10.72
C CYS A 50 -7.87 -3.56 10.11
N GLU A 51 -8.94 -3.03 10.71
CA GLU A 51 -10.28 -3.05 10.11
C GLU A 51 -10.57 -1.69 9.47
N SER A 52 -11.15 -1.70 8.29
CA SER A 52 -11.64 -0.50 7.61
C SER A 52 -12.76 -0.86 6.63
N ASP A 53 -13.89 -0.19 6.73
CA ASP A 53 -15.05 -0.34 5.83
C ASP A 53 -15.48 -1.80 5.62
N GLY A 54 -15.54 -2.60 6.69
CA GLY A 54 -16.01 -3.98 6.67
C GLY A 54 -15.00 -5.01 6.15
N GLU A 55 -13.76 -4.61 5.92
CA GLU A 55 -12.64 -5.51 5.61
C GLU A 55 -11.58 -5.47 6.72
N VAL A 56 -10.98 -6.61 6.98
CA VAL A 56 -9.84 -6.76 7.88
C VAL A 56 -8.60 -7.08 7.04
N PHE A 57 -7.61 -6.23 7.16
CA PHE A 57 -6.28 -6.41 6.57
C PHE A 57 -5.34 -6.93 7.64
N PHE A 58 -4.60 -8.00 7.35
CA PHE A 58 -3.79 -8.63 8.38
C PHE A 58 -2.51 -9.28 7.87
N SER A 59 -1.57 -9.42 8.79
CA SER A 59 -0.33 -10.16 8.61
C SER A 59 -0.63 -11.65 8.86
N ASN A 60 -0.63 -12.47 7.81
CA ASN A 60 -0.97 -13.88 7.92
C ASN A 60 0.25 -14.70 8.40
N THR A 61 0.25 -15.08 9.66
CA THR A 61 1.34 -15.86 10.26
C THR A 61 1.51 -17.25 9.64
N ASN A 62 0.45 -17.83 9.07
CA ASN A 62 0.51 -19.12 8.37
C ASN A 62 1.19 -19.00 6.99
N ASP A 63 1.39 -17.78 6.49
CA ASP A 63 2.13 -17.49 5.26
C ASP A 63 3.24 -16.46 5.52
N ASN A 64 4.06 -16.68 6.53
CA ASN A 64 5.22 -15.88 6.90
C ASN A 64 4.91 -14.38 7.11
N GLY A 65 3.74 -14.05 7.62
CA GLY A 65 3.34 -12.67 7.89
C GLY A 65 3.02 -11.84 6.64
N ARG A 66 2.70 -12.47 5.51
CA ARG A 66 2.31 -11.75 4.30
C ARG A 66 0.98 -11.04 4.46
N LEU A 67 0.79 -9.97 3.67
CA LEU A 67 -0.41 -9.14 3.73
C LEU A 67 -1.61 -9.84 3.08
N TYR A 68 -2.67 -10.00 3.84
CA TYR A 68 -3.94 -10.61 3.46
C TYR A 68 -5.12 -9.69 3.79
N ALA A 69 -6.26 -9.99 3.19
CA ALA A 69 -7.54 -9.40 3.55
C ALA A 69 -8.61 -10.48 3.74
N MET A 70 -9.64 -10.14 4.53
CA MET A 70 -10.86 -10.93 4.72
C MET A 70 -12.01 -9.97 5.06
N ASN A 71 -13.26 -10.46 5.01
CA ASN A 71 -14.37 -9.70 5.56
C ASN A 71 -14.41 -9.79 7.10
N ILE A 72 -15.23 -8.98 7.75
CA ILE A 72 -15.34 -8.95 9.23
C ILE A 72 -15.86 -10.25 9.83
N GLU A 73 -16.54 -11.09 9.05
CA GLU A 73 -17.00 -12.43 9.48
C GLU A 73 -15.90 -13.49 9.39
N GLY A 74 -14.69 -13.13 8.94
CA GLY A 74 -13.58 -14.04 8.78
C GLY A 74 -13.63 -14.92 7.51
N ASN A 75 -14.49 -14.56 6.55
CA ASN A 75 -14.61 -15.24 5.26
C ASN A 75 -13.87 -14.46 4.15
N ASN A 76 -13.85 -15.03 2.95
CA ASN A 76 -13.22 -14.42 1.76
C ASN A 76 -11.75 -14.07 1.96
N ILE A 77 -11.02 -14.93 2.68
CA ILE A 77 -9.60 -14.74 2.96
C ILE A 77 -8.81 -14.82 1.66
N HIS A 78 -8.07 -13.76 1.35
CA HIS A 78 -7.24 -13.72 0.15
C HIS A 78 -5.97 -12.89 0.36
N LYS A 79 -4.92 -13.24 -0.39
CA LYS A 79 -3.64 -12.55 -0.34
C LYS A 79 -3.71 -11.24 -1.13
N LEU A 80 -3.20 -10.16 -0.54
CA LEU A 80 -3.02 -8.87 -1.22
C LEU A 80 -1.59 -8.68 -1.74
N SER A 81 -0.58 -9.12 -0.97
CA SER A 81 0.83 -8.96 -1.34
C SER A 81 1.69 -10.12 -0.85
N ASN A 82 2.82 -10.33 -1.51
CA ASN A 82 3.87 -11.22 -1.01
C ASN A 82 4.79 -10.54 0.01
N ASP A 83 4.58 -9.28 0.31
CA ASP A 83 5.32 -8.55 1.33
C ASP A 83 4.91 -9.02 2.73
N THR A 84 5.86 -9.24 3.61
CA THR A 84 5.62 -9.36 5.04
C THR A 84 5.22 -7.99 5.57
N ALA A 85 4.07 -7.86 6.22
CA ALA A 85 3.47 -6.59 6.58
C ALA A 85 3.35 -6.42 8.10
N MET A 86 3.68 -5.20 8.57
CA MET A 86 3.43 -4.72 9.93
C MET A 86 3.01 -3.26 9.90
N TYR A 87 2.54 -2.74 11.03
CA TYR A 87 2.00 -1.37 11.12
C TYR A 87 0.97 -1.10 10.03
N ILE A 88 0.05 -2.07 9.84
CA ILE A 88 -0.98 -2.02 8.82
C ILE A 88 -1.98 -0.92 9.17
N ASN A 89 -2.23 -0.04 8.23
CA ASN A 89 -3.25 1.00 8.28
C ASN A 89 -4.09 0.93 7.02
N ALA A 90 -5.34 1.32 7.09
CA ALA A 90 -6.18 1.35 5.90
C ALA A 90 -7.08 2.58 5.87
N ASP A 91 -7.38 3.03 4.67
CA ASP A 91 -8.46 3.93 4.37
C ASP A 91 -9.38 3.30 3.31
N LYS A 92 -10.36 4.03 2.85
CA LYS A 92 -11.33 3.54 1.88
C LYS A 92 -10.72 3.20 0.50
N ASN A 93 -9.50 3.63 0.20
CA ASN A 93 -8.86 3.46 -1.11
C ASN A 93 -7.63 2.54 -1.06
N TYR A 94 -6.89 2.58 0.06
CA TYR A 94 -5.57 1.98 0.16
C TYR A 94 -5.34 1.28 1.50
N VAL A 95 -4.39 0.36 1.47
CA VAL A 95 -3.74 -0.22 2.64
C VAL A 95 -2.29 0.27 2.66
N TYR A 96 -1.84 0.75 3.81
CA TYR A 96 -0.48 1.23 4.07
C TYR A 96 0.16 0.31 5.08
N TYR A 97 1.42 -0.03 4.89
CA TYR A 97 2.11 -0.95 5.78
C TYR A 97 3.62 -0.74 5.70
N VAL A 98 4.30 -1.12 6.77
CA VAL A 98 5.74 -1.27 6.75
C VAL A 98 6.05 -2.68 6.24
N ARG A 99 6.78 -2.73 5.14
CA ARG A 99 7.23 -3.99 4.54
C ARG A 99 8.49 -4.48 5.24
N ASN A 100 8.47 -5.70 5.76
CA ASN A 100 9.65 -6.37 6.30
C ASN A 100 9.91 -7.65 5.53
N ASN A 101 10.59 -7.56 4.41
CA ASN A 101 10.93 -8.72 3.57
C ASN A 101 12.24 -9.39 3.98
N ASN A 102 12.68 -9.25 5.22
CA ASN A 102 13.88 -9.88 5.75
C ASN A 102 13.69 -11.40 5.85
N GLN A 103 13.99 -12.11 4.78
CA GLN A 103 13.90 -13.58 4.75
C GLN A 103 15.15 -14.31 5.26
N LYS A 104 16.23 -13.62 5.62
CA LYS A 104 17.42 -14.23 6.21
C LYS A 104 17.97 -13.32 7.29
N ILE A 105 17.68 -13.65 8.53
CA ILE A 105 18.50 -13.23 9.66
C ILE A 105 19.83 -13.98 9.52
N THR A 106 20.79 -13.37 8.84
CA THR A 106 22.18 -13.79 8.98
C THR A 106 22.67 -13.20 10.30
N SER A 107 23.47 -13.97 11.03
CA SER A 107 24.01 -13.62 12.36
C SER A 107 24.87 -12.34 12.38
N GLN A 108 24.93 -11.58 11.32
CA GLN A 108 25.70 -10.34 11.14
C GLN A 108 24.84 -9.07 11.12
N THR A 109 23.52 -9.16 11.07
CA THR A 109 22.64 -7.99 11.08
C THR A 109 22.18 -7.71 12.51
N PHE A 110 22.96 -6.92 13.23
CA PHE A 110 22.63 -6.40 14.56
C PHE A 110 21.38 -5.48 14.55
N PHE A 111 20.98 -4.98 13.36
CA PHE A 111 19.80 -4.17 13.14
C PHE A 111 18.95 -4.78 12.02
N SER A 112 17.88 -5.47 12.40
CA SER A 112 16.91 -6.02 11.44
C SER A 112 16.02 -4.96 10.76
N TYR A 113 16.28 -3.67 11.03
CA TYR A 113 15.52 -2.55 10.47
C TYR A 113 15.97 -2.13 9.07
N ASP A 114 17.15 -2.56 8.62
CA ASP A 114 17.79 -2.11 7.37
C ASP A 114 17.03 -2.48 6.08
N ARG A 115 15.88 -3.13 6.18
CA ARG A 115 15.10 -3.59 5.02
C ARG A 115 13.61 -3.30 5.13
N ASN A 116 13.21 -2.56 6.15
CA ASN A 116 11.84 -2.11 6.28
C ASN A 116 11.62 -0.91 5.37
N SER A 117 10.54 -0.89 4.65
CA SER A 117 10.16 0.24 3.80
C SER A 117 8.68 0.53 3.94
N LEU A 118 8.31 1.81 3.86
CA LEU A 118 6.90 2.20 3.87
C LEU A 118 6.28 1.95 2.50
N CYS A 119 5.20 1.21 2.48
CA CYS A 119 4.51 0.81 1.27
C CYS A 119 3.02 1.17 1.30
N ARG A 120 2.44 1.29 0.12
CA ARG A 120 1.01 1.45 -0.11
C ARG A 120 0.56 0.49 -1.20
N ILE A 121 -0.63 -0.10 -1.05
CA ILE A 121 -1.27 -0.93 -2.05
C ILE A 121 -2.77 -0.58 -2.13
N LYS A 122 -3.41 -0.74 -3.27
CA LYS A 122 -4.88 -0.64 -3.34
C LYS A 122 -5.52 -1.81 -2.59
N ARG A 123 -6.71 -1.62 -2.05
CA ARG A 123 -7.46 -2.66 -1.29
C ARG A 123 -7.67 -3.96 -2.08
N ASN A 124 -7.68 -3.90 -3.41
CA ASN A 124 -7.78 -5.08 -4.28
C ASN A 124 -6.45 -5.79 -4.57
N GLY A 125 -5.36 -5.42 -3.88
CA GLY A 125 -4.04 -6.03 -4.06
C GLY A 125 -3.24 -5.53 -5.28
N HIS A 126 -3.72 -4.53 -6.03
CA HIS A 126 -3.01 -4.01 -7.19
C HIS A 126 -2.29 -2.69 -6.91
N GLY A 127 -1.30 -2.37 -7.71
CA GLY A 127 -0.62 -1.07 -7.71
C GLY A 127 0.16 -0.81 -6.43
N SER A 128 0.92 -1.80 -5.96
CA SER A 128 1.86 -1.63 -4.86
C SER A 128 2.89 -0.55 -5.21
N THR A 129 3.16 0.34 -4.26
CA THR A 129 4.09 1.45 -4.40
C THR A 129 4.90 1.58 -3.12
N VAL A 130 6.21 1.70 -3.24
CA VAL A 130 7.08 2.09 -2.13
C VAL A 130 6.99 3.60 -1.97
N LEU A 131 6.57 4.06 -0.79
CA LEU A 131 6.45 5.48 -0.45
C LEU A 131 7.76 6.03 0.11
N ASP A 132 8.43 5.21 0.92
CA ASP A 132 9.76 5.47 1.46
C ASP A 132 10.57 4.17 1.38
N PRO A 133 11.68 4.12 0.62
CA PRO A 133 12.51 2.94 0.49
C PRO A 133 13.43 2.72 1.70
N ASP A 134 13.68 3.77 2.49
CA ASP A 134 14.60 3.73 3.61
C ASP A 134 13.99 3.03 4.84
N PRO A 135 14.82 2.56 5.77
CA PRO A 135 14.34 1.86 6.96
C PRO A 135 13.36 2.68 7.79
N CYS A 136 12.19 2.14 8.06
CA CYS A 136 11.15 2.84 8.82
C CYS A 136 10.34 1.87 9.70
N ILE A 137 9.73 2.42 10.76
CA ILE A 137 8.81 1.70 11.67
C ILE A 137 7.70 2.62 12.20
N TYR A 138 6.76 2.07 12.93
CA TYR A 138 5.68 2.78 13.63
C TYR A 138 4.79 3.65 12.74
N ALA A 139 4.48 3.17 11.54
CA ALA A 139 3.62 3.90 10.63
C ALA A 139 2.19 4.05 11.18
N SER A 140 1.65 5.26 11.13
CA SER A 140 0.29 5.62 11.53
C SER A 140 -0.34 6.56 10.53
N LEU A 141 -1.47 6.19 9.93
CA LEU A 141 -2.24 7.03 9.01
C LEU A 141 -3.22 7.90 9.79
N ILE A 142 -3.10 9.21 9.65
CA ILE A 142 -4.00 10.21 10.24
C ILE A 142 -4.42 11.21 9.17
N GLY A 143 -5.69 11.21 8.81
CA GLY A 143 -6.21 11.99 7.70
C GLY A 143 -5.60 11.54 6.36
N ASN A 144 -4.83 12.40 5.74
CA ASN A 144 -4.10 12.12 4.49
C ASN A 144 -2.57 12.04 4.69
N TYR A 145 -2.11 11.97 5.94
CA TYR A 145 -0.70 11.93 6.29
C TYR A 145 -0.36 10.63 6.98
N ILE A 146 0.85 10.12 6.69
CA ILE A 146 1.41 8.96 7.38
C ILE A 146 2.58 9.47 8.23
N TYR A 147 2.47 9.24 9.53
CA TYR A 147 3.52 9.53 10.51
C TYR A 147 4.26 8.23 10.81
N TYR A 148 5.58 8.25 10.72
CA TYR A 148 6.42 7.08 10.93
C TYR A 148 7.81 7.48 11.43
N LEU A 149 8.53 6.54 12.02
CA LEU A 149 9.94 6.75 12.34
C LEU A 149 10.78 6.30 11.15
N HIS A 150 11.62 7.20 10.66
CA HIS A 150 12.60 7.00 9.61
C HIS A 150 13.99 6.86 10.23
N TYR A 151 14.80 5.98 9.69
CA TYR A 151 16.19 5.76 10.11
C TYR A 151 17.11 6.07 8.93
N ASP A 152 18.09 6.93 9.17
CA ASP A 152 19.18 7.26 8.24
C ASP A 152 20.32 6.24 8.33
#